data_d2f34e2e33c0e41f51a010587b179692
#
_entry.id   d2f34e2e33c0e41f51a010587b179692
#
_cell.length_a   1.000
_cell.length_b   1.000
_cell.length_c   1.000
_cell.angle_alpha   90.00
_cell.angle_beta   90.00
_cell.angle_gamma   90.00
#
_symmetry.space_group_name_H-M   'P 1'
#
loop_
_entity.id
_entity.type
_entity.pdbx_description
1 polymer ?
#
loop_
_entity_poly.entity_id
_entity_poly.type
_entity_poly.pdbx_seq_one_letter_code
_entity_poly.pdbx_strand_id
1 'polypeptide(L)'
;MFLAFKEIVYSRGRYRMVVAVVFLITYMVFFLSSLSVGLARLNRLAIDQWGAQSVVLSEYANKNLVSSTLKEEEYSRLLQGDSIAALGQMAVVANHEDGKEKINAQVFGLSWNSFLAPKLSEGRSADNAYEIIADKRLQQKGVKIGDQLQLNGSERLYQVVGFTEDNSFFTQPVIFMTLDDFRELKYGSSQVKNISALVVKDGQKIE
;
A
#
# COMPACT_ATOMS: atom_id res chain seq x y z
N MET A 1 -38.20 -44.62 2.54
CA MET A 1 -38.19 -43.16 2.37
C MET A 1 -39.42 -42.45 2.95
N PHE A 2 -40.61 -43.01 2.89
CA PHE A 2 -41.84 -42.37 3.38
C PHE A 2 -41.89 -42.11 4.90
N LEU A 3 -41.34 -43.00 5.71
CA LEU A 3 -41.27 -42.84 7.17
C LEU A 3 -40.35 -41.71 7.60
N ALA A 4 -39.15 -41.58 6.99
CA ALA A 4 -38.21 -40.53 7.31
C ALA A 4 -38.77 -39.12 7.01
N PHE A 5 -39.51 -38.99 5.90
CA PHE A 5 -40.16 -37.73 5.56
C PHE A 5 -41.24 -37.34 6.55
N LYS A 6 -42.05 -38.34 7.03
CA LYS A 6 -43.10 -38.14 8.03
C LYS A 6 -42.54 -37.74 9.40
N GLU A 7 -41.38 -38.29 9.77
CA GLU A 7 -40.70 -37.97 11.00
C GLU A 7 -40.12 -36.51 10.98
N ILE A 8 -39.55 -36.07 9.84
CA ILE A 8 -39.10 -34.72 9.65
C ILE A 8 -40.25 -33.70 9.77
N VAL A 9 -41.41 -34.04 9.16
CA VAL A 9 -42.62 -33.21 9.21
C VAL A 9 -43.21 -33.13 10.62
N TYR A 10 -43.16 -34.22 11.40
CA TYR A 10 -43.67 -34.24 12.76
C TYR A 10 -42.78 -33.46 13.74
N SER A 11 -41.43 -33.52 13.57
CA SER A 11 -40.45 -32.88 14.45
C SER A 11 -39.89 -31.58 13.84
N ARG A 12 -40.67 -30.78 13.11
CA ARG A 12 -40.23 -29.59 12.36
C ARG A 12 -39.38 -28.63 13.19
N GLY A 13 -39.64 -28.44 14.48
CA GLY A 13 -38.89 -27.55 15.36
C GLY A 13 -37.43 -27.99 15.53
N ARG A 14 -37.23 -29.31 15.75
CA ARG A 14 -35.90 -29.89 15.98
C ARG A 14 -35.04 -29.86 14.71
N TYR A 15 -35.62 -30.17 13.55
CA TYR A 15 -34.90 -30.16 12.28
C TYR A 15 -34.59 -28.71 11.84
N ARG A 16 -35.49 -27.73 12.05
CA ARG A 16 -35.21 -26.32 11.80
C ARG A 16 -34.03 -25.79 12.61
N MET A 17 -33.93 -26.21 13.89
CA MET A 17 -32.81 -25.83 14.74
C MET A 17 -31.49 -26.40 14.23
N VAL A 18 -31.45 -27.66 13.82
CA VAL A 18 -30.26 -28.30 13.24
C VAL A 18 -29.85 -27.59 11.94
N VAL A 19 -30.80 -27.33 11.04
CA VAL A 19 -30.55 -26.62 9.79
C VAL A 19 -30.04 -25.20 10.06
N ALA A 20 -30.62 -24.48 11.03
CA ALA A 20 -30.17 -23.17 11.41
C ALA A 20 -28.72 -23.17 11.94
N VAL A 21 -28.37 -24.15 12.76
CA VAL A 21 -26.98 -24.29 13.27
C VAL A 21 -26.01 -24.60 12.14
N VAL A 22 -26.33 -25.54 11.24
CA VAL A 22 -25.48 -25.87 10.08
C VAL A 22 -25.33 -24.66 9.16
N PHE A 23 -26.42 -23.93 8.89
CA PHE A 23 -26.40 -22.70 8.10
C PHE A 23 -25.49 -21.65 8.75
N LEU A 24 -25.60 -21.46 10.06
CA LEU A 24 -24.82 -20.47 10.79
C LEU A 24 -23.32 -20.79 10.76
N ILE A 25 -22.97 -22.07 10.94
CA ILE A 25 -21.57 -22.54 10.85
C ILE A 25 -21.04 -22.29 9.43
N THR A 26 -21.78 -22.71 8.41
CA THR A 26 -21.39 -22.53 7.01
C THR A 26 -21.23 -21.05 6.66
N TYR A 27 -22.18 -20.21 7.08
CA TYR A 27 -22.12 -18.75 6.91
C TYR A 27 -20.84 -18.17 7.55
N MET A 28 -20.53 -18.57 8.81
CA MET A 28 -19.34 -18.11 9.50
C MET A 28 -18.04 -18.49 8.78
N VAL A 29 -17.95 -19.72 8.26
CA VAL A 29 -16.77 -20.17 7.50
C VAL A 29 -16.59 -19.32 6.24
N PHE A 30 -17.65 -19.11 5.46
CA PHE A 30 -17.56 -18.28 4.26
C PHE A 30 -17.28 -16.81 4.59
N PHE A 31 -17.89 -16.27 5.65
CA PHE A 31 -17.66 -14.90 6.08
C PHE A 31 -16.19 -14.68 6.50
N LEU A 32 -15.64 -15.55 7.32
CA LEU A 32 -14.24 -15.47 7.76
C LEU A 32 -13.27 -15.64 6.59
N SER A 33 -13.54 -16.57 5.67
CA SER A 33 -12.73 -16.75 4.46
C SER A 33 -12.75 -15.49 3.58
N SER A 34 -13.92 -14.91 3.33
CA SER A 34 -14.07 -13.69 2.54
C SER A 34 -13.36 -12.50 3.19
N LEU A 35 -13.50 -12.34 4.52
CA LEU A 35 -12.84 -11.31 5.29
C LEU A 35 -11.31 -11.43 5.20
N SER A 36 -10.78 -12.65 5.32
CA SER A 36 -9.34 -12.92 5.24
C SER A 36 -8.77 -12.52 3.87
N VAL A 37 -9.44 -12.91 2.77
CA VAL A 37 -9.03 -12.55 1.41
C VAL A 37 -9.13 -11.03 1.19
N GLY A 38 -10.21 -10.42 1.65
CA GLY A 38 -10.41 -8.96 1.53
C GLY A 38 -9.31 -8.17 2.26
N LEU A 39 -8.98 -8.57 3.49
CA LEU A 39 -7.93 -7.92 4.28
C LEU A 39 -6.54 -8.11 3.66
N ALA A 40 -6.23 -9.31 3.17
CA ALA A 40 -4.97 -9.58 2.48
C ALA A 40 -4.81 -8.70 1.23
N ARG A 41 -5.89 -8.49 0.47
CA ARG A 41 -5.88 -7.59 -0.70
C ARG A 41 -5.64 -6.14 -0.32
N LEU A 42 -6.32 -5.63 0.72
CA LEU A 42 -6.13 -4.24 1.18
C LEU A 42 -4.70 -3.95 1.63
N ASN A 43 -3.98 -4.95 2.12
CA ASN A 43 -2.60 -4.79 2.59
C ASN A 43 -1.59 -4.58 1.46
N ARG A 44 -1.93 -4.87 0.21
CA ARG A 44 -0.99 -4.82 -0.92
C ARG A 44 -1.51 -4.10 -2.17
N LEU A 45 -2.63 -3.37 -2.07
CA LEU A 45 -3.25 -2.72 -3.24
C LEU A 45 -2.27 -1.85 -4.03
N ALA A 46 -1.43 -1.07 -3.35
CA ALA A 46 -0.44 -0.22 -4.02
C ALA A 46 0.60 -1.04 -4.81
N ILE A 47 0.98 -2.21 -4.31
CA ILE A 47 1.96 -3.10 -4.98
C ILE A 47 1.32 -3.84 -6.16
N ASP A 48 0.08 -4.29 -5.99
CA ASP A 48 -0.66 -5.01 -7.04
C ASP A 48 -0.87 -4.16 -8.32
N GLN A 49 -0.92 -2.81 -8.16
CA GLN A 49 -1.06 -1.90 -9.31
C GLN A 49 0.18 -1.81 -10.21
N TRP A 50 1.36 -2.19 -9.71
CA TRP A 50 2.61 -2.07 -10.49
C TRP A 50 2.75 -3.16 -11.55
N GLY A 51 1.96 -4.24 -11.49
CA GLY A 51 2.14 -5.42 -12.35
C GLY A 51 3.53 -6.05 -12.16
N ALA A 52 4.04 -5.99 -10.94
CA ALA A 52 5.37 -6.47 -10.61
C ALA A 52 5.39 -8.00 -10.50
N GLN A 53 6.41 -8.63 -11.10
CA GLN A 53 6.66 -10.06 -10.97
C GLN A 53 7.34 -10.39 -9.64
N SER A 54 8.29 -9.56 -9.24
CA SER A 54 9.03 -9.77 -8.00
C SER A 54 9.50 -8.44 -7.38
N VAL A 55 9.75 -8.52 -6.07
CA VAL A 55 10.33 -7.43 -5.29
C VAL A 55 11.58 -7.96 -4.62
N VAL A 56 12.73 -7.36 -4.92
CA VAL A 56 14.02 -7.71 -4.34
C VAL A 56 14.23 -6.88 -3.08
N LEU A 57 14.46 -7.57 -1.99
CA LEU A 57 14.68 -6.98 -0.67
C LEU A 57 16.08 -7.34 -0.17
N SER A 58 16.56 -6.60 0.82
CA SER A 58 17.79 -6.97 1.55
C SER A 58 17.65 -8.35 2.19
N GLU A 59 18.71 -9.13 2.21
CA GLU A 59 18.77 -10.46 2.84
C GLU A 59 18.30 -10.43 4.30
N TYR A 60 18.64 -9.37 5.01
CA TYR A 60 18.30 -9.19 6.43
C TYR A 60 16.87 -8.73 6.68
N ALA A 61 16.11 -8.40 5.63
CA ALA A 61 14.74 -7.86 5.75
C ALA A 61 13.68 -8.90 6.15
N ASN A 62 14.04 -10.20 6.18
CA ASN A 62 13.10 -11.29 6.47
C ASN A 62 11.78 -11.18 5.67
N LYS A 63 11.90 -10.89 4.37
CA LYS A 63 10.77 -10.67 3.43
C LYS A 63 9.84 -9.51 3.80
N ASN A 64 10.29 -8.58 4.63
CA ASN A 64 9.52 -7.43 5.04
C ASN A 64 10.05 -6.15 4.37
N LEU A 65 9.24 -5.53 3.53
CA LEU A 65 9.59 -4.30 2.80
C LEU A 65 9.95 -3.14 3.75
N VAL A 66 9.26 -3.05 4.89
CA VAL A 66 9.48 -1.96 5.88
C VAL A 66 10.87 -2.02 6.50
N SER A 67 11.39 -3.24 6.71
CA SER A 67 12.69 -3.50 7.33
C SER A 67 13.82 -3.58 6.31
N SER A 68 13.51 -3.49 5.02
CA SER A 68 14.50 -3.64 3.95
C SER A 68 15.22 -2.33 3.67
N THR A 69 16.54 -2.41 3.53
CA THR A 69 17.39 -1.32 3.06
C THR A 69 18.48 -1.91 2.17
N LEU A 70 18.53 -1.44 0.94
CA LEU A 70 19.55 -1.77 -0.05
C LEU A 70 20.45 -0.56 -0.25
N LYS A 71 21.76 -0.78 -0.21
CA LYS A 71 22.77 0.26 -0.47
C LYS A 71 22.99 0.41 -1.98
N GLU A 72 23.42 1.58 -2.43
CA GLU A 72 23.66 1.87 -3.84
C GLU A 72 24.58 0.84 -4.52
N GLU A 73 25.61 0.38 -3.82
CA GLU A 73 26.57 -0.63 -4.30
C GLU A 73 25.90 -1.97 -4.64
N GLU A 74 24.81 -2.31 -3.94
CA GLU A 74 24.10 -3.58 -4.08
C GLU A 74 23.14 -3.58 -5.28
N TYR A 75 22.58 -2.41 -5.65
CA TYR A 75 21.53 -2.36 -6.66
C TYR A 75 21.82 -1.54 -7.90
N SER A 76 22.84 -0.68 -7.90
CA SER A 76 23.12 0.24 -9.02
C SER A 76 23.37 -0.49 -10.35
N ARG A 77 23.99 -1.69 -10.29
CA ARG A 77 24.22 -2.54 -11.46
C ARG A 77 22.95 -3.16 -12.02
N LEU A 78 21.92 -3.33 -11.19
CA LEU A 78 20.64 -3.94 -11.55
C LEU A 78 19.67 -2.92 -12.13
N LEU A 79 19.84 -1.62 -11.88
CA LEU A 79 19.03 -0.54 -12.43
C LEU A 79 19.37 -0.25 -13.91
N GLN A 80 19.42 -1.30 -14.73
CA GLN A 80 19.64 -1.17 -16.17
C GLN A 80 18.34 -1.46 -16.93
N GLY A 81 17.81 -0.45 -17.62
CA GLY A 81 16.58 -0.54 -18.42
C GLY A 81 15.31 -0.20 -17.62
N ASP A 82 14.18 -0.20 -18.34
CA ASP A 82 12.86 0.27 -17.83
C ASP A 82 12.09 -0.80 -17.03
N SER A 83 12.66 -1.99 -16.88
CA SER A 83 11.99 -3.13 -16.27
C SER A 83 12.28 -3.29 -14.78
N ILE A 84 13.24 -2.53 -14.24
CA ILE A 84 13.61 -2.54 -12.82
C ILE A 84 13.54 -1.13 -12.29
N ALA A 85 12.83 -0.93 -11.20
CA ALA A 85 12.66 0.38 -10.58
C ALA A 85 13.00 0.35 -9.10
N ALA A 86 13.65 1.41 -8.62
CA ALA A 86 13.98 1.61 -7.23
C ALA A 86 12.76 2.13 -6.45
N LEU A 87 12.54 1.58 -5.26
CA LEU A 87 11.46 1.94 -4.36
C LEU A 87 11.99 2.29 -2.99
N GLY A 88 11.65 3.48 -2.51
CA GLY A 88 11.76 3.87 -1.12
C GLY A 88 10.46 3.60 -0.38
N GLN A 89 10.51 3.13 0.86
CA GLN A 89 9.32 2.95 1.68
C GLN A 89 9.59 3.34 3.13
N MET A 90 8.65 4.05 3.75
CA MET A 90 8.62 4.31 5.19
C MET A 90 7.20 4.63 5.66
N ALA A 91 6.94 4.36 6.94
CA ALA A 91 5.72 4.83 7.60
C ALA A 91 5.92 6.27 8.09
N VAL A 92 4.88 7.08 7.96
CA VAL A 92 4.90 8.48 8.41
C VAL A 92 3.62 8.86 9.13
N VAL A 93 3.74 9.89 9.95
CA VAL A 93 2.60 10.66 10.46
C VAL A 93 2.57 11.97 9.69
N ALA A 94 1.54 12.15 8.88
CA ALA A 94 1.29 13.40 8.17
C ALA A 94 0.44 14.31 9.05
N ASN A 95 0.90 15.54 9.24
CA ASN A 95 0.18 16.60 9.92
C ASN A 95 -0.19 17.68 8.91
N HIS A 96 -1.41 18.13 8.94
CA HIS A 96 -1.82 19.33 8.23
C HIS A 96 -1.15 20.56 8.87
N GLU A 97 -0.90 21.62 8.12
CA GLU A 97 -0.22 22.83 8.60
C GLU A 97 -0.89 23.44 9.86
N ASP A 98 -2.20 23.31 9.99
CA ASP A 98 -2.95 23.76 11.19
C ASP A 98 -2.79 22.81 12.39
N GLY A 99 -2.07 21.70 12.28
CA GLY A 99 -1.74 20.79 13.38
C GLY A 99 -2.92 20.04 14.00
N LYS A 100 -4.12 20.13 13.44
CA LYS A 100 -5.36 19.61 14.03
C LYS A 100 -5.57 18.12 13.88
N GLU A 101 -5.06 17.52 12.81
CA GLU A 101 -5.27 16.10 12.55
C GLU A 101 -3.96 15.39 12.19
N LYS A 102 -3.69 14.29 12.86
CA LYS A 102 -2.57 13.40 12.58
C LYS A 102 -3.05 12.22 11.76
N ILE A 103 -2.49 12.04 10.57
CA ILE A 103 -2.86 10.99 9.64
C ILE A 103 -1.69 10.01 9.51
N ASN A 104 -1.90 8.76 9.94
CA ASN A 104 -0.95 7.70 9.66
C ASN A 104 -0.99 7.35 8.17
N ALA A 105 0.15 7.39 7.52
CA ALA A 105 0.29 7.12 6.09
C ALA A 105 1.59 6.35 5.81
N GLN A 106 1.70 5.82 4.60
CA GLN A 106 2.92 5.24 4.07
C GLN A 106 3.48 6.17 3.00
N VAL A 107 4.79 6.33 2.96
CA VAL A 107 5.47 7.04 1.88
C VAL A 107 6.12 6.04 0.95
N PHE A 108 5.90 6.25 -0.35
CA PHE A 108 6.63 5.61 -1.43
C PHE A 108 7.45 6.64 -2.20
N GLY A 109 8.78 6.51 -2.10
CA GLY A 109 9.75 7.27 -2.89
C GLY A 109 10.05 6.52 -4.19
N LEU A 110 9.86 7.16 -5.33
CA LEU A 110 10.05 6.55 -6.65
C LEU A 110 10.51 7.58 -7.68
N SER A 111 10.90 7.10 -8.86
CA SER A 111 11.09 7.95 -10.03
C SER A 111 9.78 8.08 -10.80
N TRP A 112 9.35 9.30 -11.10
CA TRP A 112 8.11 9.53 -11.84
C TRP A 112 8.11 8.94 -13.25
N ASN A 113 9.29 8.72 -13.84
CA ASN A 113 9.45 8.08 -15.14
C ASN A 113 9.41 6.54 -15.06
N SER A 114 9.28 5.96 -13.86
CA SER A 114 9.22 4.52 -13.69
C SER A 114 7.79 3.98 -13.82
N PHE A 115 7.67 2.68 -14.05
CA PHE A 115 6.37 2.00 -14.05
C PHE A 115 5.68 1.95 -12.67
N LEU A 116 6.39 2.38 -11.62
CA LEU A 116 5.83 2.49 -10.26
C LEU A 116 5.00 3.75 -10.06
N ALA A 117 5.08 4.72 -10.99
CA ALA A 117 4.35 5.96 -10.88
C ALA A 117 2.82 5.69 -10.82
N PRO A 118 2.12 6.22 -9.82
CA PRO A 118 0.69 5.98 -9.66
C PRO A 118 -0.11 6.67 -10.78
N LYS A 119 -1.25 6.09 -11.11
CA LYS A 119 -2.20 6.75 -12.00
C LYS A 119 -2.92 7.87 -11.24
N LEU A 120 -2.88 9.07 -11.78
CA LEU A 120 -3.59 10.22 -11.22
C LEU A 120 -5.11 10.06 -11.40
N SER A 121 -5.85 10.38 -10.35
CA SER A 121 -7.31 10.56 -10.41
C SER A 121 -7.71 12.03 -10.44
N GLU A 122 -6.88 12.91 -9.85
CA GLU A 122 -7.14 14.34 -9.77
C GLU A 122 -5.82 15.11 -9.63
N GLY A 123 -5.78 16.35 -10.14
CA GLY A 123 -4.61 17.20 -10.05
C GLY A 123 -3.59 16.97 -11.17
N ARG A 124 -2.32 17.12 -10.86
CA ARG A 124 -1.19 17.00 -11.80
C ARG A 124 -0.07 16.11 -11.23
N SER A 125 0.85 15.72 -12.10
CA SER A 125 2.11 15.05 -11.68
C SER A 125 2.95 15.99 -10.81
N ALA A 126 3.76 15.41 -9.95
CA ALA A 126 4.73 16.12 -9.15
C ALA A 126 6.00 16.33 -10.00
N ASP A 127 6.26 17.58 -10.38
CA ASP A 127 7.36 17.95 -11.27
C ASP A 127 8.52 18.60 -10.51
N ASN A 128 8.26 19.09 -9.29
CA ASN A 128 9.24 19.79 -8.46
C ASN A 128 9.55 19.00 -7.18
N ALA A 129 10.65 19.38 -6.52
CA ALA A 129 10.98 18.88 -5.19
C ALA A 129 9.89 19.27 -4.19
N TYR A 130 9.67 18.41 -3.20
CA TYR A 130 8.67 18.57 -2.13
C TYR A 130 7.21 18.61 -2.62
N GLU A 131 6.95 18.24 -3.87
CA GLU A 131 5.60 17.95 -4.35
C GLU A 131 5.26 16.50 -4.14
N ILE A 132 4.03 16.24 -3.69
CA ILE A 132 3.56 14.89 -3.38
C ILE A 132 2.22 14.60 -4.07
N ILE A 133 2.03 13.32 -4.41
CA ILE A 133 0.74 12.77 -4.84
C ILE A 133 0.23 11.89 -3.71
N ALA A 134 -1.00 12.11 -3.27
CA ALA A 134 -1.58 11.42 -2.12
C ALA A 134 -2.71 10.46 -2.54
N ASP A 135 -2.91 9.41 -1.77
CA ASP A 135 -4.13 8.59 -1.92
C ASP A 135 -5.38 9.39 -1.53
N LYS A 136 -6.47 9.20 -2.26
CA LYS A 136 -7.75 9.92 -2.09
C LYS A 136 -8.36 9.78 -0.67
N ARG A 137 -7.91 8.81 0.12
CA ARG A 137 -8.30 8.69 1.53
C ARG A 137 -7.80 9.86 2.38
N LEU A 138 -6.69 10.54 1.99
CA LEU A 138 -6.28 11.77 2.65
C LEU A 138 -7.27 12.90 2.35
N GLN A 139 -7.84 12.94 1.13
CA GLN A 139 -8.88 13.90 0.77
C GLN A 139 -10.13 13.71 1.65
N GLN A 140 -10.53 12.47 1.94
CA GLN A 140 -11.64 12.16 2.86
C GLN A 140 -11.38 12.64 4.29
N LYS A 141 -10.10 12.86 4.65
CA LYS A 141 -9.65 13.44 5.93
C LYS A 141 -9.40 14.94 5.86
N GLY A 142 -9.88 15.60 4.81
CA GLY A 142 -9.86 17.07 4.69
C GLY A 142 -8.67 17.62 3.93
N VAL A 143 -7.69 16.81 3.52
CA VAL A 143 -6.54 17.26 2.73
C VAL A 143 -6.98 17.61 1.30
N LYS A 144 -6.50 18.73 0.77
CA LYS A 144 -6.85 19.27 -0.56
C LYS A 144 -5.60 19.45 -1.41
N ILE A 145 -5.79 19.56 -2.72
CA ILE A 145 -4.72 20.01 -3.63
C ILE A 145 -4.31 21.43 -3.25
N GLY A 146 -3.00 21.64 -3.13
CA GLY A 146 -2.39 22.90 -2.70
C GLY A 146 -2.03 22.93 -1.21
N ASP A 147 -2.60 22.05 -0.39
CA ASP A 147 -2.28 21.98 1.03
C ASP A 147 -0.83 21.53 1.24
N GLN A 148 -0.26 22.00 2.34
CA GLN A 148 1.08 21.63 2.79
C GLN A 148 1.00 20.66 3.96
N LEU A 149 1.70 19.54 3.86
CA LEU A 149 1.78 18.52 4.88
C LEU A 149 3.18 18.45 5.48
N GLN A 150 3.24 18.42 6.79
CA GLN A 150 4.45 18.09 7.54
C GLN A 150 4.49 16.58 7.77
N LEU A 151 5.57 15.91 7.36
CA LEU A 151 5.75 14.47 7.50
C LEU A 151 6.75 14.17 8.62
N ASN A 152 6.36 13.35 9.61
CA ASN A 152 7.17 12.96 10.78
C ASN A 152 7.80 14.14 11.53
N GLY A 153 7.16 15.31 11.53
CA GLY A 153 7.71 16.50 12.19
C GLY A 153 8.95 17.08 11.50
N SER A 154 9.18 16.75 10.22
CA SER A 154 10.28 17.35 9.45
C SER A 154 10.11 18.87 9.36
N GLU A 155 11.21 19.60 9.21
CA GLU A 155 11.17 21.05 8.97
C GLU A 155 10.63 21.39 7.56
N ARG A 156 10.63 20.43 6.65
CA ARG A 156 10.14 20.59 5.28
C ARG A 156 8.64 20.35 5.21
N LEU A 157 7.98 21.19 4.43
CA LEU A 157 6.57 21.04 4.07
C LEU A 157 6.46 20.45 2.67
N TYR A 158 5.54 19.52 2.50
CA TYR A 158 5.29 18.82 1.25
C TYR A 158 3.95 19.25 0.67
N GLN A 159 3.96 19.78 -0.56
CA GLN A 159 2.74 20.26 -1.20
C GLN A 159 2.00 19.14 -1.92
N VAL A 160 0.72 18.97 -1.61
CA VAL A 160 -0.16 18.04 -2.33
C VAL A 160 -0.54 18.62 -3.69
N VAL A 161 -0.10 18.00 -4.79
CA VAL A 161 -0.36 18.47 -6.16
C VAL A 161 -1.34 17.59 -6.92
N GLY A 162 -1.63 16.38 -6.41
CA GLY A 162 -2.57 15.45 -7.03
C GLY A 162 -3.01 14.35 -6.10
N PHE A 163 -4.06 13.67 -6.51
CA PHE A 163 -4.59 12.48 -5.83
C PHE A 163 -4.59 11.27 -6.76
N THR A 164 -4.49 10.11 -6.15
CA THR A 164 -4.59 8.80 -6.78
C THR A 164 -5.62 7.94 -6.04
N GLU A 165 -6.17 6.92 -6.68
CA GLU A 165 -7.15 6.01 -6.09
C GLU A 165 -6.55 4.63 -5.83
N ASP A 166 -7.11 3.94 -4.83
CA ASP A 166 -6.80 2.54 -4.51
C ASP A 166 -5.32 2.26 -4.21
N ASN A 167 -4.60 3.26 -3.69
CA ASN A 167 -3.22 3.11 -3.28
C ASN A 167 -3.10 3.02 -1.77
N SER A 168 -3.27 1.81 -1.23
CA SER A 168 -3.05 1.53 0.18
C SER A 168 -1.98 0.48 0.39
N PHE A 169 -1.25 0.63 1.49
CA PHE A 169 -0.28 -0.33 1.97
C PHE A 169 -0.43 -0.49 3.49
N PHE A 170 -0.57 -1.72 3.97
CA PHE A 170 -0.97 -2.02 5.36
C PHE A 170 -2.22 -1.24 5.82
N THR A 171 -3.26 -1.20 4.95
CA THR A 171 -4.51 -0.46 5.19
C THR A 171 -4.37 1.06 5.33
N GLN A 172 -3.17 1.59 5.31
CA GLN A 172 -2.88 3.02 5.36
C GLN A 172 -2.83 3.64 3.95
N PRO A 173 -3.23 4.90 3.79
CA PRO A 173 -3.10 5.61 2.53
C PRO A 173 -1.62 5.81 2.18
N VAL A 174 -1.30 5.81 0.89
CA VAL A 174 0.06 6.04 0.40
C VAL A 174 0.23 7.47 -0.06
N ILE A 175 1.38 8.04 0.24
CA ILE A 175 1.89 9.31 -0.26
C ILE A 175 3.07 8.98 -1.18
N PHE A 176 3.04 9.46 -2.40
CA PHE A 176 4.10 9.29 -3.39
C PHE A 176 4.94 10.55 -3.51
N MET A 177 6.25 10.39 -3.54
CA MET A 177 7.22 11.48 -3.70
C MET A 177 8.43 11.02 -4.53
N THR A 178 9.34 11.94 -4.83
CA THR A 178 10.59 11.59 -5.49
C THR A 178 11.47 10.73 -4.57
N LEU A 179 12.37 9.93 -5.15
CA LEU A 179 13.37 9.18 -4.35
C LEU A 179 14.29 10.10 -3.55
N ASP A 180 14.59 11.29 -4.07
CA ASP A 180 15.49 12.22 -3.38
C ASP A 180 14.80 12.88 -2.19
N ASP A 181 13.53 13.28 -2.32
CA ASP A 181 12.71 13.76 -1.19
C ASP A 181 12.52 12.67 -0.13
N PHE A 182 12.27 11.43 -0.56
CA PHE A 182 12.19 10.28 0.35
C PHE A 182 13.49 10.08 1.14
N ARG A 183 14.64 10.18 0.46
CA ARG A 183 15.95 10.03 1.09
C ARG A 183 16.21 11.15 2.09
N GLU A 184 15.88 12.38 1.72
CA GLU A 184 15.98 13.52 2.62
C GLU A 184 15.09 13.33 3.85
N LEU A 185 13.84 12.90 3.67
CA LEU A 185 12.91 12.64 4.77
C LEU A 185 13.37 11.50 5.68
N LYS A 186 13.86 10.40 5.11
CA LYS A 186 14.23 9.19 5.87
C LYS A 186 15.61 9.26 6.50
N TYR A 187 16.58 9.82 5.78
CA TYR A 187 18.00 9.79 6.17
C TYR A 187 18.58 11.18 6.45
N GLY A 188 17.79 12.24 6.29
CA GLY A 188 18.25 13.63 6.47
C GLY A 188 19.10 14.17 5.32
N SER A 189 19.32 13.40 4.26
CA SER A 189 20.13 13.81 3.11
C SER A 189 19.77 13.00 1.86
N SER A 190 19.61 13.68 0.74
CA SER A 190 19.43 13.07 -0.59
C SER A 190 20.72 12.40 -1.13
N GLN A 191 21.88 12.70 -0.51
CA GLN A 191 23.16 12.08 -0.87
C GLN A 191 23.25 10.61 -0.47
N VAL A 192 22.47 10.18 0.52
CA VAL A 192 22.36 8.77 0.93
C VAL A 192 21.50 8.05 -0.10
N LYS A 193 22.14 7.32 -1.02
CA LYS A 193 21.46 6.65 -2.14
C LYS A 193 20.79 5.31 -1.77
N ASN A 194 20.46 5.08 -0.51
CA ASN A 194 19.77 3.89 -0.06
C ASN A 194 18.31 3.87 -0.55
N ILE A 195 17.81 2.66 -0.78
CA ILE A 195 16.40 2.37 -1.15
C ILE A 195 15.86 1.23 -0.29
N SER A 196 14.56 1.03 -0.32
CA SER A 196 13.93 -0.08 0.41
C SER A 196 13.87 -1.36 -0.41
N ALA A 197 13.65 -1.26 -1.72
CA ALA A 197 13.53 -2.41 -2.61
C ALA A 197 13.83 -2.07 -4.06
N LEU A 198 14.11 -3.11 -4.85
CA LEU A 198 13.96 -3.07 -6.30
C LEU A 198 12.68 -3.80 -6.69
N VAL A 199 11.91 -3.20 -7.55
CA VAL A 199 10.71 -3.80 -8.12
C VAL A 199 10.98 -4.19 -9.56
N VAL A 200 10.68 -5.44 -9.90
CA VAL A 200 10.93 -6.03 -11.22
C VAL A 200 9.60 -6.22 -11.93
N LYS A 201 9.47 -5.63 -13.10
CA LYS A 201 8.30 -5.78 -13.95
C LYS A 201 8.19 -7.19 -14.53
N ASP A 202 6.96 -7.64 -14.78
CA ASP A 202 6.72 -8.96 -15.36
C ASP A 202 7.50 -9.19 -16.68
N GLY A 203 8.03 -10.41 -16.84
CA GLY A 203 8.80 -10.83 -18.02
C GLY A 203 10.33 -10.77 -17.90
N GLN A 204 10.90 -10.31 -16.80
CA GLN A 204 12.35 -10.28 -16.62
C GLN A 204 12.80 -11.19 -15.45
N LYS A 205 13.81 -12.05 -15.70
CA LYS A 205 14.49 -12.82 -14.67
C LYS A 205 15.72 -12.04 -14.22
N ILE A 206 15.91 -11.90 -12.92
CA ILE A 206 17.19 -11.49 -12.33
C ILE A 206 17.97 -12.78 -12.13
N GLU A 207 19.09 -12.95 -12.87
CA GLU A 207 20.07 -14.01 -12.63
C GLU A 207 21.06 -13.59 -11.54
#